data_393503e562c116289442eb4e4d2238d8
#
_entry.id   393503e562c116289442eb4e4d2238d8
#
_cell.length_a   1.000
_cell.length_b   1.000
_cell.length_c   1.000
_cell.angle_alpha   90.00
_cell.angle_beta   90.00
_cell.angle_gamma   90.00
#
_symmetry.space_group_name_H-M   'P 1'
#
loop_
_entity.id
_entity.type
_entity.pdbx_description
1 polymer ?
#
loop_
_entity_poly.entity_id
_entity_poly.type
_entity_poly.pdbx_seq_one_letter_code
_entity_poly.pdbx_strand_id
1 'polypeptide(L)'
;MACKCGGYYYTLNAKASFDRDLAKTRKFLLRNVSVIRMFTSGFFRSKWRSIAGKRRILSMDAREKSRSTILESSKDKRVPIFVMMPVDIFTLDASGCPRIRKLKALTVSLKALKLAGVHGIGVEVWWGIVERFSPFDYDWSLYEELFKLISDSGLKLHVALSFHSNIHSTHGKGGVSLPLWILEIGDVNKDIYYRDQQGFSNNDYLTLGVDHVPLLSGRTALQCYEDFMLSFVNKFESFIGTVIEEISIGLGPSGELRYPAHPFGDGRWKFPGIGEFQCYDKYMMEDLKMAACREGKPQWGDKGPQNAGCYNSLPSGVPFFEEGKESFLSDYGRFFLEWYSGRLICHADAILAKAAKILKKYQENEQTSVMLVAKISGIYWWYQTVSHPAELTAGYYNTALRDGYDPVVSVLSRHGAALHIPYLSISILHFHFFNLPCSCLEMMDSETPPTYLCSPEGLLKQMQSVSKKRIVNLIGRNTTERLDKTGLWKIRSNCYNPQAEVVRSFTYFRMNDSIFRVENWNNFVPFVRMMSTDL
;
A
#
# COMPACT_ATOMS: atom_id res chain seq x y z
N MET A 1 47.44 -23.92 20.60
CA MET A 1 47.31 -23.22 21.90
C MET A 1 45.93 -22.59 21.94
N ALA A 2 45.13 -23.01 22.87
CA ALA A 2 43.73 -22.63 23.06
C ALA A 2 43.63 -21.25 23.73
N CYS A 3 42.63 -20.48 23.36
CA CYS A 3 41.97 -19.60 24.30
C CYS A 3 40.46 -19.63 24.07
N LYS A 4 39.79 -20.26 25.03
CA LYS A 4 38.34 -20.22 25.27
C LYS A 4 38.01 -18.92 26.05
N CYS A 5 36.77 -18.50 25.92
CA CYS A 5 35.86 -17.96 26.92
C CYS A 5 35.26 -16.60 26.57
N GLY A 6 33.93 -16.58 26.64
CA GLY A 6 33.18 -15.39 26.99
C GLY A 6 31.87 -15.15 26.26
N GLY A 7 31.01 -16.14 26.22
CA GLY A 7 29.64 -15.88 25.77
C GLY A 7 28.62 -16.55 26.66
N TYR A 8 28.07 -15.85 27.62
CA TYR A 8 26.83 -16.22 28.34
C TYR A 8 26.61 -15.25 29.50
N TYR A 9 26.02 -14.07 29.25
CA TYR A 9 25.41 -13.27 30.35
C TYR A 9 24.58 -12.05 29.89
N TYR A 10 24.41 -11.83 28.57
CA TYR A 10 23.65 -10.66 28.08
C TYR A 10 22.16 -10.91 27.78
N THR A 11 21.69 -12.13 27.72
CA THR A 11 20.32 -12.47 27.28
C THR A 11 19.26 -12.41 28.38
N LEU A 12 19.62 -12.56 29.62
CA LEU A 12 18.65 -12.57 30.74
C LEU A 12 18.27 -11.16 31.25
N ASN A 13 19.18 -10.21 31.19
CA ASN A 13 18.91 -8.85 31.65
C ASN A 13 18.08 -8.01 30.65
N ALA A 14 18.24 -8.25 29.36
CA ALA A 14 17.46 -7.57 28.33
C ALA A 14 15.98 -8.00 28.35
N LYS A 15 15.71 -9.30 28.61
CA LYS A 15 14.34 -9.82 28.70
C LYS A 15 13.60 -9.29 29.93
N ALA A 16 14.27 -9.18 31.07
CA ALA A 16 13.68 -8.68 32.31
C ALA A 16 13.44 -7.16 32.30
N SER A 17 14.22 -6.39 31.53
CA SER A 17 13.98 -4.97 31.28
C SER A 17 12.79 -4.77 30.34
N PHE A 18 12.75 -5.52 29.24
CA PHE A 18 11.70 -5.47 28.25
C PHE A 18 10.31 -5.82 28.82
N ASP A 19 10.22 -6.86 29.65
CA ASP A 19 8.97 -7.25 30.32
C ASP A 19 8.47 -6.20 31.33
N ARG A 20 9.38 -5.45 31.96
CA ARG A 20 9.02 -4.34 32.86
C ARG A 20 8.45 -3.14 32.12
N ASP A 21 8.97 -2.82 30.96
CA ASP A 21 8.51 -1.68 30.15
C ASP A 21 7.17 -1.99 29.46
N LEU A 22 6.96 -3.24 29.02
CA LEU A 22 5.66 -3.73 28.55
C LEU A 22 4.56 -3.63 29.61
N ALA A 23 4.88 -3.97 30.87
CA ALA A 23 3.94 -3.87 31.99
C ALA A 23 3.56 -2.41 32.31
N LYS A 24 4.48 -1.47 32.15
CA LYS A 24 4.23 -0.03 32.31
C LYS A 24 3.35 0.51 31.18
N THR A 25 3.64 0.16 29.93
CA THR A 25 2.87 0.56 28.75
C THR A 25 1.44 0.03 28.82
N ARG A 26 1.25 -1.22 29.24
CA ARG A 26 -0.07 -1.83 29.40
C ARG A 26 -0.90 -1.19 30.52
N LYS A 27 -0.27 -0.82 31.65
CA LYS A 27 -0.92 -0.07 32.74
C LYS A 27 -1.31 1.35 32.33
N PHE A 28 -0.50 1.99 31.46
CA PHE A 28 -0.77 3.32 30.93
C PHE A 28 -1.97 3.31 29.97
N LEU A 29 -2.05 2.36 29.05
CA LEU A 29 -3.20 2.19 28.15
C LEU A 29 -4.51 1.97 28.92
N LEU A 30 -4.50 1.16 29.96
CA LEU A 30 -5.69 0.91 30.78
C LEU A 30 -6.13 2.12 31.62
N ARG A 31 -5.21 2.99 32.04
CA ARG A 31 -5.54 4.24 32.76
C ARG A 31 -6.11 5.32 31.83
N ASN A 32 -5.61 5.43 30.60
CA ASN A 32 -6.04 6.48 29.69
C ASN A 32 -7.40 6.21 29.01
N VAL A 33 -7.84 4.96 28.88
CA VAL A 33 -9.20 4.64 28.44
C VAL A 33 -10.28 5.23 29.38
N SER A 34 -9.95 5.37 30.68
CA SER A 34 -10.86 6.00 31.65
C SER A 34 -10.89 7.54 31.54
N VAL A 35 -9.80 8.17 31.14
CA VAL A 35 -9.69 9.63 31.00
C VAL A 35 -10.32 10.12 29.70
N ILE A 36 -10.25 9.35 28.62
CA ILE A 36 -10.84 9.69 27.31
C ILE A 36 -12.38 9.78 27.40
N ARG A 37 -13.04 9.07 28.33
CA ARG A 37 -14.48 9.20 28.55
C ARG A 37 -14.93 10.50 29.22
N MET A 38 -14.01 11.27 29.82
CA MET A 38 -14.36 12.54 30.50
C MET A 38 -14.12 13.79 29.64
N PHE A 39 -13.45 13.72 28.48
CA PHE A 39 -13.11 14.90 27.67
C PHE A 39 -13.88 15.04 26.35
N THR A 40 -14.90 14.21 26.11
CA THR A 40 -15.73 14.31 24.89
C THR A 40 -16.96 15.21 25.02
N SER A 41 -17.09 15.97 26.10
CA SER A 41 -18.16 16.97 26.25
C SER A 41 -17.56 18.34 26.55
N GLY A 42 -17.42 19.16 25.52
CA GLY A 42 -17.28 20.61 25.68
C GLY A 42 -15.90 21.18 25.32
N PHE A 43 -15.94 22.15 24.44
CA PHE A 43 -14.90 23.08 24.03
C PHE A 43 -13.94 22.63 22.92
N PHE A 44 -14.32 22.94 21.68
CA PHE A 44 -13.56 23.76 20.74
C PHE A 44 -14.44 24.11 19.52
N ARG A 45 -15.31 25.11 19.71
CA ARG A 45 -15.88 25.88 18.60
C ARG A 45 -15.30 27.28 18.69
N SER A 46 -14.26 27.58 17.90
CA SER A 46 -14.13 28.94 17.34
C SER A 46 -12.86 29.06 16.49
N LYS A 47 -13.04 29.72 15.36
CA LYS A 47 -12.07 30.24 14.36
C LYS A 47 -11.70 29.35 13.20
N TRP A 48 -12.69 29.02 12.39
CA TRP A 48 -12.53 28.99 10.92
C TRP A 48 -13.80 29.56 10.29
N ARG A 49 -13.93 30.88 10.32
CA ARG A 49 -14.85 31.64 9.46
C ARG A 49 -14.05 32.74 8.79
N SER A 50 -13.91 32.61 7.51
CA SER A 50 -13.89 33.66 6.49
C SER A 50 -12.95 33.24 5.36
N ILE A 51 -13.51 32.72 4.35
CA ILE A 51 -13.39 33.00 2.92
C ILE A 51 -14.29 31.97 2.23
N ALA A 52 -15.59 32.27 2.17
CA ALA A 52 -16.51 31.59 1.25
C ALA A 52 -17.24 32.68 0.46
N GLY A 53 -16.62 33.10 -0.62
CA GLY A 53 -17.27 33.86 -1.68
C GLY A 53 -18.36 33.00 -2.34
N LYS A 54 -19.54 33.60 -2.45
CA LYS A 54 -20.74 33.11 -3.12
C LYS A 54 -20.43 32.33 -4.41
N ARG A 55 -20.69 31.01 -4.43
CA ARG A 55 -20.99 30.27 -5.67
C ARG A 55 -22.23 29.41 -5.46
N ARG A 56 -23.23 29.71 -6.29
CA ARG A 56 -24.51 29.10 -6.61
C ARG A 56 -24.75 27.68 -6.11
N ILE A 57 -25.82 27.56 -5.35
CA ILE A 57 -26.65 26.37 -5.15
C ILE A 57 -27.23 25.95 -6.51
N LEU A 58 -26.62 24.99 -7.19
CA LEU A 58 -27.20 24.18 -8.26
C LEU A 58 -26.41 22.88 -8.30
N SER A 59 -27.10 21.76 -8.05
CA SER A 59 -26.71 20.35 -8.17
C SER A 59 -26.57 19.52 -6.87
N MET A 60 -27.48 19.65 -5.92
CA MET A 60 -27.61 18.60 -4.88
C MET A 60 -28.33 17.35 -5.41
N ASP A 61 -29.27 17.49 -6.38
CA ASP A 61 -30.07 16.36 -6.87
C ASP A 61 -29.31 15.32 -7.71
N ALA A 62 -28.27 15.71 -8.44
CA ALA A 62 -27.51 14.75 -9.26
C ALA A 62 -26.56 13.89 -8.40
N ARG A 63 -26.06 14.42 -7.28
CA ARG A 63 -25.21 13.66 -6.34
C ARG A 63 -26.00 12.69 -5.46
N GLU A 64 -27.25 13.03 -5.13
CA GLU A 64 -28.13 12.10 -4.39
C GLU A 64 -28.62 10.95 -5.26
N LYS A 65 -28.92 11.19 -6.56
CA LYS A 65 -29.27 10.09 -7.50
C LYS A 65 -28.11 9.15 -7.76
N SER A 66 -26.87 9.65 -7.93
CA SER A 66 -25.71 8.76 -8.07
C SER A 66 -25.34 8.06 -6.74
N ARG A 67 -25.66 8.66 -5.58
CA ARG A 67 -25.54 8.02 -4.26
C ARG A 67 -26.55 6.89 -4.05
N SER A 68 -27.79 7.04 -4.52
CA SER A 68 -28.81 5.97 -4.42
C SER A 68 -28.46 4.78 -5.31
N THR A 69 -27.92 5.00 -6.51
CA THR A 69 -27.50 3.92 -7.43
C THR A 69 -26.31 3.14 -6.88
N ILE A 70 -25.37 3.79 -6.17
CA ILE A 70 -24.25 3.09 -5.50
C ILE A 70 -24.74 2.26 -4.30
N LEU A 71 -25.77 2.72 -3.57
CA LEU A 71 -26.35 1.99 -2.44
C LEU A 71 -27.29 0.84 -2.87
N GLU A 72 -27.94 0.94 -4.02
CA GLU A 72 -28.84 -0.13 -4.53
C GLU A 72 -28.10 -1.31 -5.17
N SER A 73 -26.84 -1.16 -5.60
CA SER A 73 -26.01 -2.26 -6.11
C SER A 73 -25.56 -3.26 -5.02
N SER A 74 -25.91 -3.04 -3.77
CA SER A 74 -25.51 -3.89 -2.63
C SER A 74 -26.32 -5.19 -2.48
N LYS A 75 -27.20 -5.54 -3.43
CA LYS A 75 -27.97 -6.79 -3.39
C LYS A 75 -27.19 -8.03 -3.86
N ASP A 76 -26.09 -7.86 -4.58
CA ASP A 76 -25.23 -8.97 -4.99
C ASP A 76 -24.19 -9.24 -3.87
N LYS A 77 -24.44 -10.29 -3.09
CA LYS A 77 -23.57 -10.70 -1.98
C LYS A 77 -22.32 -11.47 -2.44
N ARG A 78 -22.12 -11.61 -3.73
CA ARG A 78 -20.95 -12.31 -4.28
C ARG A 78 -19.71 -11.44 -4.21
N VAL A 79 -18.58 -12.06 -3.83
CA VAL A 79 -17.26 -11.42 -3.86
C VAL A 79 -16.42 -12.09 -4.95
N PRO A 80 -16.28 -11.45 -6.13
CA PRO A 80 -15.49 -12.01 -7.22
C PRO A 80 -14.02 -12.15 -6.81
N ILE A 81 -13.41 -13.28 -7.19
CA ILE A 81 -12.01 -13.59 -6.88
C ILE A 81 -11.14 -13.35 -8.10
N PHE A 82 -10.13 -12.50 -7.93
CA PHE A 82 -9.00 -12.39 -8.83
C PHE A 82 -7.79 -13.16 -8.27
N VAL A 83 -6.92 -13.65 -9.15
CA VAL A 83 -5.65 -14.27 -8.79
C VAL A 83 -4.52 -13.47 -9.44
N MET A 84 -3.55 -12.98 -8.63
CA MET A 84 -2.43 -12.23 -9.20
C MET A 84 -1.52 -13.11 -10.05
N MET A 85 -0.99 -12.56 -11.14
CA MET A 85 0.03 -13.22 -11.97
C MET A 85 1.33 -13.46 -11.19
N PRO A 86 2.12 -14.48 -11.56
CA PRO A 86 3.47 -14.67 -11.04
C PRO A 86 4.36 -13.45 -11.32
N VAL A 87 5.30 -13.16 -10.42
CA VAL A 87 6.27 -12.06 -10.61
C VAL A 87 7.22 -12.35 -11.78
N ASP A 88 7.57 -13.63 -11.96
CA ASP A 88 8.52 -14.12 -12.96
C ASP A 88 7.85 -14.54 -14.28
N ILE A 89 6.66 -13.99 -14.57
CA ILE A 89 5.92 -14.29 -15.80
C ILE A 89 6.65 -13.79 -17.06
N PHE A 90 7.51 -12.79 -16.90
CA PHE A 90 8.26 -12.19 -17.98
C PHE A 90 9.72 -12.65 -17.95
N THR A 91 10.33 -12.74 -19.12
CA THR A 91 11.77 -12.93 -19.31
C THR A 91 12.24 -12.02 -20.45
N LEU A 92 13.49 -11.61 -20.41
CA LEU A 92 14.09 -10.88 -21.52
C LEU A 92 14.69 -11.89 -22.50
N ASP A 93 14.50 -11.69 -23.80
CA ASP A 93 15.19 -12.44 -24.83
C ASP A 93 16.62 -11.89 -25.05
N ALA A 94 17.36 -12.46 -26.01
CA ALA A 94 18.74 -12.07 -26.30
C ALA A 94 18.89 -10.60 -26.77
N SER A 95 17.82 -9.99 -27.26
CA SER A 95 17.78 -8.57 -27.67
C SER A 95 17.33 -7.65 -26.53
N GLY A 96 17.02 -8.20 -25.34
CA GLY A 96 16.51 -7.45 -24.20
C GLY A 96 15.00 -7.16 -24.27
N CYS A 97 14.28 -7.73 -25.25
CA CYS A 97 12.84 -7.59 -25.35
C CYS A 97 12.11 -8.53 -24.37
N PRO A 98 11.07 -8.04 -23.69
CA PRO A 98 10.31 -8.86 -22.75
C PRO A 98 9.41 -9.88 -23.49
N ARG A 99 9.35 -11.10 -22.96
CA ARG A 99 8.55 -12.21 -23.48
C ARG A 99 7.80 -12.92 -22.37
N ILE A 100 6.63 -13.48 -22.69
CA ILE A 100 5.89 -14.32 -21.74
C ILE A 100 6.61 -15.65 -21.56
N ARG A 101 6.89 -15.96 -20.32
CA ARG A 101 7.57 -17.18 -19.90
C ARG A 101 6.56 -18.33 -19.80
N LYS A 102 6.96 -19.55 -20.25
CA LYS A 102 6.14 -20.77 -20.11
C LYS A 102 4.67 -20.63 -20.61
N LEU A 103 4.47 -20.00 -21.76
CA LEU A 103 3.13 -19.67 -22.30
C LEU A 103 2.15 -20.86 -22.28
N LYS A 104 2.58 -22.08 -22.64
CA LYS A 104 1.73 -23.28 -22.60
C LYS A 104 1.25 -23.62 -21.20
N ALA A 105 2.13 -23.57 -20.20
CA ALA A 105 1.76 -23.83 -18.80
C ALA A 105 0.80 -22.75 -18.29
N LEU A 106 1.07 -21.48 -18.61
CA LEU A 106 0.18 -20.37 -18.28
C LEU A 106 -1.24 -20.59 -18.84
N THR A 107 -1.35 -20.95 -20.11
CA THR A 107 -2.66 -21.22 -20.74
C THR A 107 -3.44 -22.32 -20.03
N VAL A 108 -2.75 -23.40 -19.60
CA VAL A 108 -3.39 -24.48 -18.83
C VAL A 108 -3.84 -23.98 -17.45
N SER A 109 -3.00 -23.21 -16.77
CA SER A 109 -3.32 -22.63 -15.46
C SER A 109 -4.53 -21.70 -15.52
N LEU A 110 -4.62 -20.83 -16.53
CA LEU A 110 -5.76 -19.93 -16.72
C LEU A 110 -7.07 -20.72 -16.92
N LYS A 111 -7.05 -21.78 -17.74
CA LYS A 111 -8.21 -22.66 -17.92
C LYS A 111 -8.63 -23.36 -16.63
N ALA A 112 -7.65 -23.85 -15.84
CA ALA A 112 -7.93 -24.48 -14.54
C ALA A 112 -8.57 -23.49 -13.55
N LEU A 113 -8.05 -22.27 -13.45
CA LEU A 113 -8.62 -21.22 -12.60
C LEU A 113 -10.04 -20.84 -13.03
N LYS A 114 -10.31 -20.73 -14.34
CA LYS A 114 -11.65 -20.49 -14.85
C LYS A 114 -12.64 -21.59 -14.46
N LEU A 115 -12.25 -22.85 -14.60
CA LEU A 115 -13.06 -24.01 -14.21
C LEU A 115 -13.29 -24.08 -12.68
N ALA A 116 -12.36 -23.57 -11.87
CA ALA A 116 -12.53 -23.45 -10.43
C ALA A 116 -13.57 -22.39 -10.02
N GLY A 117 -13.93 -21.47 -10.94
CA GLY A 117 -14.86 -20.36 -10.68
C GLY A 117 -14.15 -19.03 -10.39
N VAL A 118 -12.84 -18.93 -10.62
CA VAL A 118 -12.11 -17.66 -10.54
C VAL A 118 -12.68 -16.66 -11.53
N HIS A 119 -12.93 -15.43 -11.08
CA HIS A 119 -13.53 -14.37 -11.87
C HIS A 119 -12.52 -13.77 -12.85
N GLY A 120 -11.31 -13.48 -12.37
CA GLY A 120 -10.31 -12.81 -13.19
C GLY A 120 -8.87 -12.96 -12.70
N ILE A 121 -7.98 -12.29 -13.40
CA ILE A 121 -6.55 -12.29 -13.16
C ILE A 121 -6.08 -10.86 -12.84
N GLY A 122 -5.29 -10.71 -11.79
CA GLY A 122 -4.56 -9.49 -11.49
C GLY A 122 -3.24 -9.44 -12.26
N VAL A 123 -3.00 -8.36 -13.00
CA VAL A 123 -1.78 -8.17 -13.79
C VAL A 123 -1.10 -6.88 -13.41
N GLU A 124 0.19 -6.96 -13.04
CA GLU A 124 1.04 -5.79 -12.85
C GLU A 124 1.57 -5.32 -14.21
N VAL A 125 1.26 -4.07 -14.57
CA VAL A 125 1.73 -3.42 -15.79
C VAL A 125 2.88 -2.48 -15.41
N TRP A 126 4.09 -2.90 -15.75
CA TRP A 126 5.31 -2.26 -15.30
C TRP A 126 5.76 -1.12 -16.21
N TRP A 127 5.98 0.05 -15.65
CA TRP A 127 6.54 1.20 -16.34
C TRP A 127 7.89 0.87 -16.99
N GLY A 128 8.76 0.16 -16.25
CA GLY A 128 10.07 -0.27 -16.73
C GLY A 128 10.06 -1.36 -17.80
N ILE A 129 8.90 -1.92 -18.16
CA ILE A 129 8.74 -2.80 -19.34
C ILE A 129 8.24 -1.98 -20.52
N VAL A 130 7.25 -1.13 -20.32
CA VAL A 130 6.50 -0.48 -21.39
C VAL A 130 7.24 0.75 -21.95
N GLU A 131 7.75 1.65 -21.11
CA GLU A 131 8.53 2.84 -21.50
C GLU A 131 10.02 2.62 -21.19
N ARG A 132 10.55 1.46 -21.63
CA ARG A 132 11.81 0.92 -21.16
C ARG A 132 13.03 1.73 -21.57
N PHE A 133 13.15 2.03 -22.86
CA PHE A 133 14.41 2.49 -23.47
C PHE A 133 14.51 4.00 -23.61
N SER A 134 13.41 4.66 -23.96
CA SER A 134 13.37 6.11 -24.15
C SER A 134 12.05 6.72 -23.72
N PRO A 135 12.06 8.03 -23.36
CA PRO A 135 10.83 8.74 -23.01
C PRO A 135 9.85 8.74 -24.18
N PHE A 136 8.54 8.61 -23.88
CA PHE A 136 7.41 8.60 -24.82
C PHE A 136 7.37 7.40 -25.78
N ASP A 137 8.28 6.43 -25.65
CA ASP A 137 8.29 5.22 -26.46
C ASP A 137 7.63 4.06 -25.67
N TYR A 138 6.35 3.81 -25.97
CA TYR A 138 5.51 2.86 -25.23
C TYR A 138 5.31 1.57 -26.04
N ASP A 139 6.00 0.49 -25.67
CA ASP A 139 5.80 -0.86 -26.23
C ASP A 139 4.77 -1.64 -25.41
N TRP A 140 3.57 -1.76 -25.95
CA TRP A 140 2.46 -2.52 -25.34
C TRP A 140 2.35 -3.96 -25.83
N SER A 141 3.19 -4.42 -26.75
CA SER A 141 3.07 -5.71 -27.43
C SER A 141 2.93 -6.90 -26.47
N LEU A 142 3.73 -6.93 -25.41
CA LEU A 142 3.71 -7.96 -24.38
C LEU A 142 2.36 -8.04 -23.65
N TYR A 143 1.82 -6.88 -23.28
CA TYR A 143 0.54 -6.82 -22.53
C TYR A 143 -0.65 -7.05 -23.45
N GLU A 144 -0.54 -6.72 -24.73
CA GLU A 144 -1.54 -7.04 -25.75
C GLU A 144 -1.71 -8.56 -25.89
N GLU A 145 -0.59 -9.30 -26.01
CA GLU A 145 -0.59 -10.76 -26.05
C GLU A 145 -1.17 -11.36 -24.76
N LEU A 146 -0.73 -10.85 -23.60
CA LEU A 146 -1.17 -11.36 -22.30
C LEU A 146 -2.65 -11.10 -22.03
N PHE A 147 -3.14 -9.90 -22.28
CA PHE A 147 -4.55 -9.55 -22.05
C PHE A 147 -5.49 -10.31 -22.98
N LYS A 148 -5.07 -10.49 -24.24
CA LYS A 148 -5.81 -11.34 -25.18
C LYS A 148 -5.88 -12.78 -24.70
N LEU A 149 -4.78 -13.37 -24.24
CA LEU A 149 -4.75 -14.73 -23.70
C LEU A 149 -5.69 -14.91 -22.50
N ILE A 150 -5.73 -13.93 -21.58
CA ILE A 150 -6.61 -13.95 -20.41
C ILE A 150 -8.08 -13.82 -20.84
N SER A 151 -8.38 -12.88 -21.73
CA SER A 151 -9.71 -12.66 -22.30
C SER A 151 -10.23 -13.89 -23.04
N ASP A 152 -9.40 -14.51 -23.89
CA ASP A 152 -9.73 -15.74 -24.64
C ASP A 152 -9.98 -16.94 -23.70
N SER A 153 -9.43 -16.88 -22.47
CA SER A 153 -9.70 -17.87 -21.41
C SER A 153 -11.03 -17.60 -20.68
N GLY A 154 -11.77 -16.55 -21.03
CA GLY A 154 -13.02 -16.14 -20.41
C GLY A 154 -12.85 -15.52 -19.01
N LEU A 155 -11.66 -15.00 -18.69
CA LEU A 155 -11.34 -14.36 -17.40
C LEU A 155 -11.33 -12.84 -17.56
N LYS A 156 -11.68 -12.14 -16.47
CA LYS A 156 -11.60 -10.68 -16.36
C LYS A 156 -10.21 -10.23 -15.90
N LEU A 157 -9.97 -8.93 -15.91
CA LEU A 157 -8.70 -8.32 -15.54
C LEU A 157 -8.87 -7.29 -14.41
N HIS A 158 -8.01 -7.43 -13.40
CA HIS A 158 -7.60 -6.37 -12.48
C HIS A 158 -6.20 -5.91 -12.91
N VAL A 159 -6.07 -4.70 -13.41
CA VAL A 159 -4.79 -4.15 -13.89
C VAL A 159 -4.18 -3.24 -12.83
N ALA A 160 -2.91 -3.45 -12.49
CA ALA A 160 -2.16 -2.57 -11.61
C ALA A 160 -1.07 -1.85 -12.39
N LEU A 161 -1.24 -0.55 -12.65
CA LEU A 161 -0.22 0.29 -13.29
C LEU A 161 0.89 0.58 -12.28
N SER A 162 2.08 0.04 -12.50
CA SER A 162 3.17 -0.02 -11.51
C SER A 162 4.33 0.87 -11.92
N PHE A 163 4.57 1.93 -11.14
CA PHE A 163 5.62 2.93 -11.36
C PHE A 163 6.87 2.71 -10.52
N HIS A 164 6.99 1.57 -9.86
CA HIS A 164 8.11 1.18 -9.02
C HIS A 164 8.89 0.02 -9.64
N SER A 165 10.11 -0.20 -9.17
CA SER A 165 10.90 -1.41 -9.41
C SER A 165 10.62 -2.46 -8.34
N ASN A 166 10.86 -3.73 -8.65
CA ASN A 166 10.80 -4.82 -7.68
C ASN A 166 12.06 -5.70 -7.67
N ILE A 167 13.17 -5.21 -8.22
CA ILE A 167 14.43 -5.96 -8.33
C ILE A 167 14.93 -6.42 -6.97
N HIS A 168 14.93 -5.53 -5.97
CA HIS A 168 15.41 -5.85 -4.62
C HIS A 168 14.50 -6.87 -3.94
N SER A 169 13.19 -6.74 -4.06
CA SER A 169 12.23 -7.66 -3.46
C SER A 169 12.23 -9.06 -4.08
N THR A 170 12.69 -9.21 -5.32
CA THR A 170 12.82 -10.50 -6.01
C THR A 170 14.23 -11.10 -5.94
N HIS A 171 15.16 -10.44 -5.22
CA HIS A 171 16.59 -10.82 -5.19
C HIS A 171 17.17 -10.99 -6.60
N GLY A 172 16.78 -10.14 -7.54
CA GLY A 172 17.23 -10.15 -8.93
C GLY A 172 16.67 -11.30 -9.80
N LYS A 173 15.83 -12.17 -9.25
CA LYS A 173 15.23 -13.27 -10.02
C LYS A 173 13.91 -12.84 -10.66
N GLY A 174 14.00 -12.35 -11.90
CA GLY A 174 12.81 -11.94 -12.67
C GLY A 174 12.20 -10.60 -12.22
N GLY A 175 12.96 -9.78 -11.51
CA GLY A 175 12.54 -8.44 -11.13
C GLY A 175 12.54 -7.47 -12.32
N VAL A 176 11.70 -6.45 -12.24
CA VAL A 176 11.57 -5.37 -13.21
C VAL A 176 12.15 -4.10 -12.62
N SER A 177 13.09 -3.44 -13.34
CA SER A 177 13.67 -2.15 -12.96
C SER A 177 12.70 -1.00 -13.29
N LEU A 178 13.02 0.19 -12.82
CA LEU A 178 12.53 1.42 -13.44
C LEU A 178 12.97 1.47 -14.92
N PRO A 179 12.36 2.31 -15.77
CA PRO A 179 12.83 2.55 -17.14
C PRO A 179 14.32 2.86 -17.18
N LEU A 180 15.06 2.37 -18.19
CA LEU A 180 16.52 2.55 -18.27
C LEU A 180 16.89 4.03 -18.34
N TRP A 181 16.13 4.84 -19.09
CA TRP A 181 16.35 6.27 -19.18
C TRP A 181 16.13 7.02 -17.84
N ILE A 182 15.26 6.50 -16.93
CA ILE A 182 15.14 7.00 -15.56
C ILE A 182 16.37 6.63 -14.73
N LEU A 183 16.88 5.42 -14.88
CA LEU A 183 18.09 5.00 -14.16
C LEU A 183 19.31 5.83 -14.59
N GLU A 184 19.45 6.16 -15.88
CA GLU A 184 20.49 7.04 -16.41
C GLU A 184 20.40 8.45 -15.80
N ILE A 185 19.20 9.02 -15.68
CA ILE A 185 18.99 10.30 -14.96
C ILE A 185 19.38 10.18 -13.49
N GLY A 186 19.01 9.06 -12.85
CA GLY A 186 19.34 8.77 -11.46
C GLY A 186 20.83 8.57 -11.19
N ASP A 187 21.60 8.11 -12.18
CA ASP A 187 23.05 8.00 -12.05
C ASP A 187 23.73 9.37 -11.99
N VAL A 188 23.16 10.36 -12.66
CA VAL A 188 23.62 11.77 -12.62
C VAL A 188 23.08 12.50 -11.39
N ASN A 189 21.81 12.26 -11.04
CA ASN A 189 21.13 12.93 -9.92
C ASN A 189 20.42 11.92 -9.02
N LYS A 190 21.12 11.41 -8.03
CA LYS A 190 20.57 10.42 -7.09
C LYS A 190 19.48 10.95 -6.16
N ASP A 191 19.27 12.26 -6.10
CA ASP A 191 18.21 12.86 -5.31
C ASP A 191 16.82 12.76 -5.95
N ILE A 192 16.71 12.16 -7.15
CA ILE A 192 15.40 11.75 -7.69
C ILE A 192 14.81 10.54 -6.96
N TYR A 193 15.59 9.86 -6.12
CA TYR A 193 15.16 8.75 -5.28
C TYR A 193 15.03 9.16 -3.83
N TYR A 194 14.25 8.43 -3.04
CA TYR A 194 14.19 8.63 -1.60
C TYR A 194 15.55 8.42 -0.95
N ARG A 195 15.82 9.20 0.10
CA ARG A 195 16.98 9.02 0.98
C ARG A 195 16.56 8.83 2.42
N ASP A 196 17.27 7.93 3.12
CA ASP A 196 17.24 7.82 4.56
C ASP A 196 18.21 8.82 5.23
N GLN A 197 18.19 8.87 6.56
CA GLN A 197 19.04 9.76 7.36
C GLN A 197 20.54 9.49 7.16
N GLN A 198 20.92 8.27 6.80
CA GLN A 198 22.31 7.87 6.58
C GLN A 198 22.79 8.21 5.15
N GLY A 199 21.91 8.75 4.32
CA GLY A 199 22.19 9.11 2.92
C GLY A 199 22.08 7.95 1.93
N PHE A 200 21.59 6.78 2.36
CA PHE A 200 21.31 5.70 1.45
C PHE A 200 20.09 6.03 0.59
N SER A 201 20.22 5.81 -0.70
CA SER A 201 19.11 5.88 -1.63
C SER A 201 19.01 4.59 -2.45
N ASN A 202 17.79 4.21 -2.73
CA ASN A 202 17.51 3.03 -3.50
C ASN A 202 16.77 3.43 -4.78
N ASN A 203 17.14 2.85 -5.90
CA ASN A 203 16.62 3.18 -7.21
C ASN A 203 15.33 2.43 -7.61
N ASP A 204 14.60 1.91 -6.64
CA ASP A 204 13.31 1.27 -6.90
C ASP A 204 12.15 2.27 -7.01
N TYR A 205 12.33 3.52 -6.50
CA TYR A 205 11.22 4.48 -6.36
C TYR A 205 11.70 5.91 -6.62
N LEU A 206 10.86 6.73 -7.29
CA LEU A 206 11.05 8.18 -7.31
C LEU A 206 10.56 8.80 -6.01
N THR A 207 11.30 9.80 -5.50
CA THR A 207 10.86 10.57 -4.33
C THR A 207 9.68 11.47 -4.65
N LEU A 208 8.79 11.72 -3.67
CA LEU A 208 7.70 12.70 -3.79
C LEU A 208 8.22 14.12 -4.02
N GLY A 209 9.48 14.38 -3.66
CA GLY A 209 10.15 15.67 -3.87
C GLY A 209 10.21 16.07 -5.34
N VAL A 210 10.16 15.13 -6.28
CA VAL A 210 10.23 15.42 -7.73
C VAL A 210 8.88 15.40 -8.44
N ASP A 211 7.77 15.30 -7.71
CA ASP A 211 6.42 15.27 -8.27
C ASP A 211 6.15 16.43 -9.23
N HIS A 212 6.68 17.61 -8.91
CA HIS A 212 6.46 18.87 -9.65
C HIS A 212 7.74 19.44 -10.26
N VAL A 213 8.87 18.73 -10.19
CA VAL A 213 10.16 19.21 -10.73
C VAL A 213 10.42 18.55 -12.09
N PRO A 214 10.63 19.31 -13.19
CA PRO A 214 10.72 18.76 -14.54
C PRO A 214 12.11 18.19 -14.85
N LEU A 215 12.50 17.14 -14.15
CA LEU A 215 13.81 16.47 -14.22
C LEU A 215 13.85 15.30 -15.21
N LEU A 216 12.69 14.79 -15.60
CA LEU A 216 12.57 13.53 -16.34
C LEU A 216 12.38 13.83 -17.83
N SER A 217 13.45 14.17 -18.52
CA SER A 217 13.42 14.59 -19.94
C SER A 217 12.42 15.74 -20.19
N GLY A 218 12.46 16.76 -19.33
CA GLY A 218 11.56 17.91 -19.38
C GLY A 218 10.18 17.69 -18.76
N ARG A 219 9.88 16.47 -18.28
CA ARG A 219 8.64 16.14 -17.58
C ARG A 219 8.85 16.09 -16.06
N THR A 220 7.79 16.30 -15.31
CA THR A 220 7.70 15.94 -13.90
C THR A 220 7.31 14.47 -13.74
N ALA A 221 7.51 13.89 -12.55
CA ALA A 221 7.08 12.52 -12.27
C ALA A 221 5.56 12.36 -12.51
N LEU A 222 4.75 13.31 -12.04
CA LEU A 222 3.30 13.29 -12.25
C LEU A 222 2.88 13.39 -13.73
N GLN A 223 3.66 14.07 -14.58
CA GLN A 223 3.43 14.08 -16.03
C GLN A 223 3.76 12.73 -16.67
N CYS A 224 4.88 12.11 -16.28
CA CYS A 224 5.22 10.77 -16.77
C CYS A 224 4.13 9.73 -16.43
N TYR A 225 3.59 9.78 -15.22
CA TYR A 225 2.51 8.89 -14.80
C TYR A 225 1.21 9.17 -15.56
N GLU A 226 0.86 10.44 -15.81
CA GLU A 226 -0.30 10.82 -16.60
C GLU A 226 -0.18 10.34 -18.05
N ASP A 227 0.96 10.57 -18.70
CA ASP A 227 1.23 10.15 -20.08
C ASP A 227 1.15 8.63 -20.21
N PHE A 228 1.71 7.89 -19.24
CA PHE A 228 1.63 6.43 -19.19
C PHE A 228 0.18 5.94 -19.07
N MET A 229 -0.61 6.55 -18.16
CA MET A 229 -2.03 6.21 -18.00
C MET A 229 -2.83 6.50 -19.28
N LEU A 230 -2.57 7.64 -19.93
CA LEU A 230 -3.22 8.00 -21.21
C LEU A 230 -2.85 7.02 -22.32
N SER A 231 -1.57 6.67 -22.45
CA SER A 231 -1.10 5.68 -23.42
C SER A 231 -1.76 4.31 -23.19
N PHE A 232 -1.85 3.87 -21.92
CA PHE A 232 -2.54 2.63 -21.54
C PHE A 232 -4.00 2.64 -21.96
N VAL A 233 -4.74 3.68 -21.59
CA VAL A 233 -6.18 3.79 -21.87
C VAL A 233 -6.45 3.83 -23.37
N ASN A 234 -5.63 4.56 -24.14
CA ASN A 234 -5.76 4.63 -25.60
C ASN A 234 -5.49 3.26 -26.25
N LYS A 235 -4.48 2.52 -25.77
CA LYS A 235 -4.12 1.21 -26.31
C LYS A 235 -5.17 0.14 -26.03
N PHE A 236 -5.74 0.14 -24.83
CA PHE A 236 -6.66 -0.90 -24.35
C PHE A 236 -8.12 -0.43 -24.25
N GLU A 237 -8.51 0.60 -24.98
CA GLU A 237 -9.84 1.20 -24.92
C GLU A 237 -10.98 0.16 -25.02
N SER A 238 -10.88 -0.80 -25.94
CA SER A 238 -11.89 -1.84 -26.14
C SER A 238 -11.98 -2.87 -25.01
N PHE A 239 -10.95 -2.97 -24.17
CA PHE A 239 -10.90 -3.86 -23.01
C PHE A 239 -11.47 -3.22 -21.75
N ILE A 240 -11.41 -1.88 -21.65
CA ILE A 240 -11.82 -1.15 -20.43
C ILE A 240 -13.34 -1.26 -20.24
N GLY A 241 -13.75 -1.72 -19.06
CA GLY A 241 -15.15 -1.95 -18.70
C GLY A 241 -15.75 -3.23 -19.28
N THR A 242 -15.07 -3.90 -20.21
CA THR A 242 -15.52 -5.17 -20.80
C THR A 242 -14.75 -6.37 -20.26
N VAL A 243 -13.44 -6.31 -20.29
CA VAL A 243 -12.51 -7.32 -19.76
C VAL A 243 -11.75 -6.75 -18.54
N ILE A 244 -11.29 -5.51 -18.62
CA ILE A 244 -10.66 -4.79 -17.50
C ILE A 244 -11.76 -4.17 -16.64
N GLU A 245 -11.99 -4.73 -15.46
CA GLU A 245 -13.01 -4.26 -14.51
C GLU A 245 -12.44 -3.38 -13.41
N GLU A 246 -11.13 -3.52 -13.11
CA GLU A 246 -10.45 -2.78 -12.05
C GLU A 246 -9.09 -2.25 -12.55
N ILE A 247 -8.82 -0.97 -12.31
CA ILE A 247 -7.53 -0.34 -12.60
C ILE A 247 -6.97 0.25 -11.31
N SER A 248 -5.91 -0.38 -10.79
CA SER A 248 -5.16 0.08 -9.64
C SER A 248 -3.99 0.97 -10.10
N ILE A 249 -3.84 2.13 -9.46
CA ILE A 249 -2.75 3.05 -9.75
C ILE A 249 -1.66 2.91 -8.70
N GLY A 250 -0.41 2.72 -9.16
CA GLY A 250 0.76 2.70 -8.30
C GLY A 250 1.02 4.06 -7.67
N LEU A 251 1.16 4.10 -6.33
CA LEU A 251 1.31 5.31 -5.54
C LEU A 251 2.63 5.35 -4.75
N GLY A 252 3.51 4.37 -4.95
CA GLY A 252 4.78 4.28 -4.25
C GLY A 252 5.35 2.86 -4.23
N PRO A 253 6.14 2.51 -3.21
CA PRO A 253 6.74 1.19 -3.05
C PRO A 253 5.70 0.06 -3.11
N SER A 254 5.98 -0.95 -3.90
CA SER A 254 5.03 -2.08 -4.13
C SER A 254 3.67 -1.64 -4.67
N GLY A 255 3.57 -0.45 -5.28
CA GLY A 255 2.34 0.18 -5.71
C GLY A 255 1.50 0.78 -4.58
N GLU A 256 1.98 0.77 -3.34
CA GLU A 256 1.29 1.23 -2.14
C GLU A 256 1.57 2.71 -1.87
N LEU A 257 0.56 3.43 -1.37
CA LEU A 257 0.72 4.80 -0.90
C LEU A 257 1.50 4.80 0.42
N ARG A 258 2.81 4.82 0.36
CA ARG A 258 3.70 4.93 1.53
C ARG A 258 5.10 5.35 1.14
N TYR A 259 5.88 5.76 2.11
CA TYR A 259 7.32 5.87 1.96
C TYR A 259 8.02 4.50 2.05
N PRO A 260 9.23 4.32 1.48
CA PRO A 260 10.00 3.09 1.57
C PRO A 260 10.71 2.90 2.93
N ALA A 261 9.99 3.16 4.03
CA ALA A 261 10.51 3.10 5.40
C ALA A 261 10.96 1.70 5.84
N HIS A 262 10.45 0.67 5.18
CA HIS A 262 10.73 -0.73 5.48
C HIS A 262 11.26 -1.41 4.21
N PRO A 263 12.52 -1.14 3.80
CA PRO A 263 13.09 -1.72 2.58
C PRO A 263 13.27 -3.22 2.74
N PHE A 264 12.62 -3.97 1.86
CA PHE A 264 12.63 -5.42 1.89
C PHE A 264 13.56 -5.98 0.81
N GLY A 265 14.35 -6.99 1.15
CA GLY A 265 15.19 -7.72 0.20
C GLY A 265 16.64 -7.25 0.13
N ASP A 266 16.97 -6.07 0.64
CA ASP A 266 18.34 -5.53 0.71
C ASP A 266 19.07 -5.78 2.06
N GLY A 267 18.35 -6.38 3.02
CA GLY A 267 18.87 -6.73 4.34
C GLY A 267 18.95 -5.59 5.34
N ARG A 268 18.55 -4.36 4.98
CA ARG A 268 18.59 -3.19 5.87
C ARG A 268 17.56 -3.27 6.96
N TRP A 269 16.33 -3.56 6.59
CA TRP A 269 15.23 -3.69 7.53
C TRP A 269 14.89 -5.16 7.80
N LYS A 270 14.59 -5.44 9.05
CA LYS A 270 14.11 -6.74 9.54
C LYS A 270 12.88 -6.53 10.42
N PHE A 271 11.86 -7.33 10.19
CA PHE A 271 10.68 -7.36 11.06
C PHE A 271 11.07 -7.72 12.51
N PRO A 272 10.58 -7.06 13.53
CA PRO A 272 9.59 -5.98 13.54
C PRO A 272 10.17 -4.56 13.69
N GLY A 273 11.28 -4.25 13.07
CA GLY A 273 11.90 -2.91 13.15
C GLY A 273 10.90 -1.79 12.83
N ILE A 274 11.07 -0.63 13.48
CA ILE A 274 10.17 0.52 13.30
C ILE A 274 10.31 1.22 11.96
N GLY A 275 11.37 0.93 11.18
CA GLY A 275 11.66 1.63 9.93
C GLY A 275 12.33 3.00 10.13
N GLU A 276 12.66 3.67 9.04
CA GLU A 276 13.24 5.02 9.05
C GLU A 276 12.45 5.99 8.18
N PHE A 277 12.45 7.28 8.58
CA PHE A 277 11.90 8.35 7.74
C PHE A 277 12.70 8.50 6.44
N GLN A 278 12.03 8.75 5.33
CA GLN A 278 12.56 8.76 3.96
C GLN A 278 12.37 10.14 3.30
N CYS A 279 12.96 11.17 3.89
CA CYS A 279 12.78 12.55 3.44
C CYS A 279 14.10 13.33 3.31
N TYR A 280 15.23 12.64 3.23
CA TYR A 280 16.55 13.27 3.26
C TYR A 280 17.17 13.50 1.87
N ASP A 281 16.41 13.29 0.79
CA ASP A 281 16.79 13.79 -0.53
C ASP A 281 16.68 15.31 -0.58
N LYS A 282 17.42 15.92 -1.49
CA LYS A 282 17.50 17.38 -1.63
C LYS A 282 16.14 18.05 -1.74
N TYR A 283 15.24 17.48 -2.55
CA TYR A 283 13.96 18.13 -2.87
C TYR A 283 12.98 18.06 -1.70
N MET A 284 12.93 16.94 -0.99
CA MET A 284 12.13 16.81 0.23
C MET A 284 12.67 17.73 1.34
N MET A 285 14.00 17.83 1.49
CA MET A 285 14.60 18.74 2.49
C MET A 285 14.35 20.22 2.16
N GLU A 286 14.38 20.61 0.88
CA GLU A 286 14.01 21.95 0.46
C GLU A 286 12.53 22.26 0.77
N ASP A 287 11.63 21.30 0.54
CA ASP A 287 10.19 21.45 0.85
C ASP A 287 9.95 21.53 2.37
N LEU A 288 10.64 20.70 3.17
CA LEU A 288 10.58 20.78 4.64
C LEU A 288 11.01 22.17 5.13
N LYS A 289 12.11 22.69 4.59
CA LYS A 289 12.60 24.02 4.92
C LYS A 289 11.59 25.12 4.59
N MET A 290 10.97 25.04 3.43
CA MET A 290 9.90 25.97 3.05
C MET A 290 8.68 25.85 3.96
N ALA A 291 8.30 24.64 4.37
CA ALA A 291 7.21 24.42 5.31
C ALA A 291 7.52 25.02 6.69
N ALA A 292 8.71 24.81 7.22
CA ALA A 292 9.17 25.36 8.51
C ALA A 292 9.21 26.91 8.48
N CYS A 293 9.64 27.52 7.38
CA CYS A 293 9.60 28.97 7.21
C CYS A 293 8.15 29.52 7.25
N ARG A 294 7.19 28.82 6.64
CA ARG A 294 5.77 29.21 6.67
C ARG A 294 5.18 29.15 8.10
N GLU A 295 5.64 28.22 8.93
CA GLU A 295 5.27 28.13 10.33
C GLU A 295 5.99 29.15 11.24
N GLY A 296 6.88 29.98 10.67
CA GLY A 296 7.69 30.92 11.44
C GLY A 296 8.77 30.27 12.32
N LYS A 297 9.13 29.03 12.01
CA LYS A 297 10.11 28.20 12.75
C LYS A 297 11.19 27.64 11.80
N PRO A 298 11.98 28.48 11.11
CA PRO A 298 12.92 28.04 10.08
C PRO A 298 13.89 26.96 10.56
N GLN A 299 14.27 26.93 11.85
CA GLN A 299 15.14 25.92 12.45
C GLN A 299 14.52 24.51 12.42
N TRP A 300 13.21 24.37 12.27
CA TRP A 300 12.55 23.07 12.13
C TRP A 300 12.74 22.44 10.74
N GLY A 301 13.19 23.22 9.77
CA GLY A 301 13.45 22.78 8.42
C GLY A 301 14.88 22.31 8.14
N ASP A 302 15.78 22.40 9.12
CA ASP A 302 17.20 22.07 8.90
C ASP A 302 17.43 20.54 8.83
N LYS A 303 16.65 19.77 9.54
CA LYS A 303 16.79 18.30 9.63
C LYS A 303 15.46 17.65 9.97
N GLY A 304 15.30 16.37 9.55
CA GLY A 304 14.28 15.48 10.11
C GLY A 304 14.58 15.08 11.56
N PRO A 305 13.70 14.30 12.23
CA PRO A 305 13.90 13.88 13.62
C PRO A 305 15.19 13.07 13.78
N GLN A 306 16.14 13.58 14.59
CA GLN A 306 17.45 12.95 14.80
C GLN A 306 17.41 11.82 15.83
N ASN A 307 16.36 11.78 16.66
CA ASN A 307 16.14 10.83 17.75
C ASN A 307 15.07 9.78 17.44
N ALA A 308 14.81 9.52 16.13
CA ALA A 308 13.78 8.58 15.66
C ALA A 308 14.28 7.14 15.49
N GLY A 309 15.52 6.84 15.88
CA GLY A 309 16.11 5.50 15.77
C GLY A 309 16.54 5.15 14.34
N CYS A 310 16.62 3.87 14.05
CA CYS A 310 16.99 3.33 12.74
C CYS A 310 16.05 2.19 12.33
N TYR A 311 16.23 1.65 11.11
CA TYR A 311 15.38 0.61 10.52
C TYR A 311 14.98 -0.50 11.50
N ASN A 312 15.91 -1.00 12.29
CA ASN A 312 15.73 -2.16 13.16
C ASN A 312 15.54 -1.81 14.64
N SER A 313 15.42 -0.53 14.97
CA SER A 313 15.10 -0.10 16.34
C SER A 313 13.74 -0.64 16.77
N LEU A 314 13.58 -0.87 18.05
CA LEU A 314 12.30 -1.16 18.69
C LEU A 314 11.76 0.15 19.28
N PRO A 315 10.45 0.30 19.49
CA PRO A 315 9.87 1.54 20.02
C PRO A 315 10.45 1.97 21.36
N SER A 316 10.77 1.00 22.23
CA SER A 316 11.36 1.25 23.53
C SER A 316 12.78 1.78 23.40
N GLY A 317 13.08 2.90 24.04
CA GLY A 317 14.38 3.58 24.02
C GLY A 317 14.61 4.46 22.80
N VAL A 318 13.57 4.72 21.98
CA VAL A 318 13.63 5.70 20.88
C VAL A 318 12.84 6.95 21.28
N PRO A 319 13.52 8.05 21.67
CA PRO A 319 12.86 9.20 22.30
C PRO A 319 11.76 9.85 21.46
N PHE A 320 11.89 9.83 20.13
CA PHE A 320 10.86 10.39 19.25
C PHE A 320 9.52 9.65 19.37
N PHE A 321 9.51 8.34 19.61
CA PHE A 321 8.30 7.52 19.70
C PHE A 321 7.83 7.27 21.15
N GLU A 322 8.52 7.81 22.13
CA GLU A 322 8.11 7.80 23.53
C GLU A 322 7.48 9.15 23.93
N GLU A 323 6.87 9.21 25.11
CA GLU A 323 6.38 10.48 25.65
C GLU A 323 7.54 11.34 26.16
N GLY A 324 7.62 12.60 25.69
CA GLY A 324 8.70 13.48 26.09
C GLY A 324 8.68 14.81 25.34
N LYS A 325 9.63 15.70 25.71
CA LYS A 325 9.73 17.05 25.12
C LYS A 325 10.15 17.07 23.65
N GLU A 326 10.83 16.02 23.18
CA GLU A 326 11.33 15.88 21.81
C GLU A 326 10.64 14.73 21.05
N SER A 327 9.44 14.37 21.47
CA SER A 327 8.68 13.25 20.93
C SER A 327 7.75 13.66 19.77
N PHE A 328 7.09 12.66 19.20
CA PHE A 328 6.01 12.84 18.20
C PHE A 328 4.85 13.73 18.70
N LEU A 329 4.72 13.92 20.03
CA LEU A 329 3.72 14.81 20.67
C LEU A 329 4.21 16.25 20.85
N SER A 330 5.51 16.52 20.69
CA SER A 330 6.06 17.88 20.75
C SER A 330 5.56 18.74 19.58
N ASP A 331 5.68 20.05 19.70
CA ASP A 331 5.29 20.96 18.62
C ASP A 331 6.07 20.68 17.32
N TYR A 332 7.38 20.39 17.44
CA TYR A 332 8.20 19.97 16.30
C TYR A 332 7.74 18.61 15.75
N GLY A 333 7.50 17.62 16.61
CA GLY A 333 7.07 16.30 16.19
C GLY A 333 5.74 16.34 15.43
N ARG A 334 4.77 17.11 15.91
CA ARG A 334 3.49 17.34 15.22
C ARG A 334 3.69 18.04 13.88
N PHE A 335 4.44 19.13 13.84
CA PHE A 335 4.77 19.81 12.59
C PHE A 335 5.39 18.86 11.57
N PHE A 336 6.42 18.11 11.98
CA PHE A 336 7.12 17.20 11.08
C PHE A 336 6.18 16.10 10.55
N LEU A 337 5.40 15.46 11.41
CA LEU A 337 4.48 14.38 11.01
C LEU A 337 3.32 14.88 10.16
N GLU A 338 2.79 16.09 10.42
CA GLU A 338 1.78 16.71 9.56
C GLU A 338 2.35 17.04 8.18
N TRP A 339 3.56 17.56 8.11
CA TRP A 339 4.25 17.79 6.84
C TRP A 339 4.51 16.48 6.11
N TYR A 340 5.11 15.48 6.76
CA TYR A 340 5.53 14.23 6.14
C TYR A 340 4.33 13.44 5.61
N SER A 341 3.30 13.27 6.41
CA SER A 341 2.05 12.62 6.00
C SER A 341 1.28 13.48 4.98
N GLY A 342 1.31 14.80 5.12
CA GLY A 342 0.71 15.74 4.18
C GLY A 342 1.28 15.63 2.77
N ARG A 343 2.60 15.46 2.63
CA ARG A 343 3.25 15.24 1.31
C ARG A 343 2.75 13.94 0.65
N LEU A 344 2.64 12.86 1.43
CA LEU A 344 2.10 11.60 0.94
C LEU A 344 0.65 11.73 0.45
N ILE A 345 -0.18 12.45 1.20
CA ILE A 345 -1.58 12.71 0.86
C ILE A 345 -1.69 13.58 -0.40
N CYS A 346 -0.86 14.64 -0.53
CA CYS A 346 -0.82 15.50 -1.72
C CYS A 346 -0.42 14.71 -2.98
N HIS A 347 0.55 13.82 -2.88
CA HIS A 347 0.95 12.93 -3.96
C HIS A 347 -0.22 12.05 -4.44
N ALA A 348 -0.90 11.38 -3.50
CA ALA A 348 -2.07 10.57 -3.83
C ALA A 348 -3.18 11.40 -4.49
N ASP A 349 -3.48 12.59 -3.96
CA ASP A 349 -4.50 13.49 -4.52
C ASP A 349 -4.17 13.89 -5.96
N ALA A 350 -2.91 14.24 -6.23
CA ALA A 350 -2.46 14.67 -7.56
C ALA A 350 -2.55 13.53 -8.60
N ILE A 351 -2.10 12.32 -8.26
CA ILE A 351 -2.14 11.17 -9.18
C ILE A 351 -3.59 10.71 -9.39
N LEU A 352 -4.37 10.56 -8.32
CA LEU A 352 -5.74 10.09 -8.42
C LEU A 352 -6.66 11.09 -9.14
N ALA A 353 -6.41 12.39 -9.01
CA ALA A 353 -7.11 13.41 -9.81
C ALA A 353 -6.91 13.19 -11.31
N LYS A 354 -5.67 12.91 -11.75
CA LYS A 354 -5.35 12.60 -13.15
C LYS A 354 -6.00 11.30 -13.60
N ALA A 355 -5.87 10.25 -12.81
CA ALA A 355 -6.47 8.94 -13.10
C ALA A 355 -8.01 9.03 -13.20
N ALA A 356 -8.67 9.68 -12.26
CA ALA A 356 -10.12 9.87 -12.28
C ALA A 356 -10.58 10.67 -13.50
N LYS A 357 -9.83 11.72 -13.90
CA LYS A 357 -10.11 12.49 -15.12
C LYS A 357 -10.01 11.63 -16.38
N ILE A 358 -8.97 10.79 -16.48
CA ILE A 358 -8.74 9.90 -17.63
C ILE A 358 -9.83 8.82 -17.71
N LEU A 359 -10.21 8.24 -16.58
CA LEU A 359 -11.17 7.13 -16.52
C LEU A 359 -12.64 7.59 -16.48
N LYS A 360 -12.92 8.89 -16.38
CA LYS A 360 -14.27 9.43 -16.20
C LYS A 360 -15.30 8.85 -17.17
N LYS A 361 -14.99 8.82 -18.47
CA LYS A 361 -15.91 8.32 -19.52
C LYS A 361 -16.28 6.84 -19.35
N TYR A 362 -15.42 6.04 -18.71
CA TYR A 362 -15.65 4.62 -18.47
C TYR A 362 -16.35 4.34 -17.13
N GLN A 363 -16.35 5.30 -16.20
CA GLN A 363 -17.03 5.18 -14.91
C GLN A 363 -18.49 5.64 -14.97
N GLU A 364 -18.82 6.53 -15.93
CA GLU A 364 -20.18 7.06 -16.12
C GLU A 364 -21.08 6.13 -16.96
N ASN A 365 -20.54 5.09 -17.59
CA ASN A 365 -21.30 4.14 -18.40
C ASN A 365 -21.73 2.94 -17.54
N GLU A 366 -23.04 2.81 -17.31
CA GLU A 366 -23.62 1.71 -16.51
C GLU A 366 -23.30 0.31 -17.05
N GLN A 367 -23.07 0.18 -18.36
CA GLN A 367 -22.81 -1.12 -19.01
C GLN A 367 -21.34 -1.52 -19.02
N THR A 368 -20.42 -0.55 -18.91
CA THR A 368 -18.97 -0.76 -19.03
C THR A 368 -18.19 -0.05 -17.92
N SER A 369 -18.69 -0.11 -16.69
CA SER A 369 -18.07 0.58 -15.56
C SER A 369 -16.75 -0.07 -15.16
N VAL A 370 -15.68 0.73 -15.06
CA VAL A 370 -14.39 0.33 -14.52
C VAL A 370 -14.16 0.98 -13.14
N MET A 371 -13.64 0.19 -12.21
CA MET A 371 -13.33 0.67 -10.86
C MET A 371 -11.89 1.21 -10.82
N LEU A 372 -11.74 2.49 -10.41
CA LEU A 372 -10.44 3.05 -10.02
C LEU A 372 -10.08 2.54 -8.63
N VAL A 373 -8.84 2.09 -8.46
CA VAL A 373 -8.38 1.45 -7.22
C VAL A 373 -7.08 2.11 -6.74
N ALA A 374 -6.99 2.36 -5.44
CA ALA A 374 -5.79 2.86 -4.78
C ALA A 374 -5.36 1.89 -3.67
N LYS A 375 -4.08 1.54 -3.68
CA LYS A 375 -3.49 0.59 -2.75
C LYS A 375 -2.80 1.34 -1.61
N ILE A 376 -3.13 1.03 -0.36
CA ILE A 376 -2.42 1.52 0.83
C ILE A 376 -1.72 0.36 1.53
N SER A 377 -0.70 0.66 2.35
CA SER A 377 -0.02 -0.37 3.12
C SER A 377 -0.74 -0.63 4.45
N GLY A 378 -0.76 -1.88 4.86
CA GLY A 378 -1.26 -2.27 6.17
C GLY A 378 -0.12 -2.66 7.11
N ILE A 379 0.29 -1.74 7.95
CA ILE A 379 1.38 -1.89 8.91
C ILE A 379 0.79 -2.17 10.28
N TYR A 380 0.81 -3.42 10.73
CA TYR A 380 0.10 -3.88 11.91
C TYR A 380 1.00 -4.16 13.13
N TRP A 381 2.33 -4.15 12.98
CA TRP A 381 3.26 -4.30 14.11
C TRP A 381 3.45 -2.96 14.81
N TRP A 382 3.62 -3.01 16.11
CA TRP A 382 3.60 -1.86 17.00
C TRP A 382 2.28 -1.06 16.99
N TYR A 383 1.24 -1.61 16.39
CA TYR A 383 -0.08 -0.98 16.31
C TYR A 383 -0.73 -0.76 17.68
N GLN A 384 -0.41 -1.59 18.68
CA GLN A 384 -0.92 -1.44 20.06
C GLN A 384 -0.05 -0.50 20.92
N THR A 385 0.94 0.20 20.35
CA THR A 385 1.69 1.27 21.04
C THR A 385 0.95 2.60 20.93
N VAL A 386 1.34 3.63 21.74
CA VAL A 386 0.72 4.95 21.64
C VAL A 386 1.11 5.66 20.34
N SER A 387 2.37 5.53 19.93
CA SER A 387 2.93 6.26 18.77
C SER A 387 2.70 5.57 17.44
N HIS A 388 2.48 4.24 17.37
CA HIS A 388 2.45 3.47 16.13
C HIS A 388 3.69 3.73 15.23
N PRO A 389 4.91 3.56 15.69
CA PRO A 389 6.12 4.10 15.04
C PRO A 389 6.34 3.57 13.63
N ALA A 390 5.98 2.32 13.34
CA ALA A 390 6.12 1.75 12.01
C ALA A 390 5.17 2.39 10.99
N GLU A 391 3.98 2.79 11.41
CA GLU A 391 3.04 3.54 10.56
C GLU A 391 3.52 4.98 10.35
N LEU A 392 4.06 5.63 11.40
CA LEU A 392 4.58 7.00 11.31
C LEU A 392 5.74 7.09 10.31
N THR A 393 6.71 6.17 10.37
CA THR A 393 7.85 6.17 9.44
C THR A 393 7.41 5.90 7.99
N ALA A 394 6.36 5.13 7.79
CA ALA A 394 5.78 4.88 6.47
C ALA A 394 4.91 6.04 5.92
N GLY A 395 4.65 7.07 6.72
CA GLY A 395 3.93 8.27 6.32
C GLY A 395 2.46 8.31 6.73
N TYR A 396 1.97 7.33 7.46
CA TYR A 396 0.62 7.37 8.03
C TYR A 396 0.70 8.02 9.41
N TYR A 397 0.23 9.25 9.53
CA TYR A 397 0.16 9.88 10.84
C TYR A 397 -1.00 9.29 11.65
N ASN A 398 -0.88 7.97 11.91
CA ASN A 398 -1.79 7.17 12.71
C ASN A 398 -1.16 6.92 14.09
N THR A 399 -1.91 7.15 15.16
CA THR A 399 -1.47 6.94 16.54
C THR A 399 -2.68 6.50 17.36
N ALA A 400 -2.48 6.05 18.59
CA ALA A 400 -3.59 5.79 19.51
C ALA A 400 -4.49 7.03 19.76
N LEU A 401 -3.98 8.23 19.47
CA LEU A 401 -4.66 9.53 19.71
C LEU A 401 -5.21 10.17 18.42
N ARG A 402 -4.87 9.66 17.24
CA ARG A 402 -5.20 10.26 15.95
C ARG A 402 -5.46 9.18 14.89
N ASP A 403 -6.58 9.29 14.20
CA ASP A 403 -6.86 8.46 13.01
C ASP A 403 -6.12 9.04 11.79
N GLY A 404 -5.03 8.38 11.38
CA GLY A 404 -4.20 8.77 10.25
C GLY A 404 -4.73 8.27 8.90
N TYR A 405 -5.68 7.34 8.89
CA TYR A 405 -6.26 6.81 7.66
C TYR A 405 -7.44 7.64 7.14
N ASP A 406 -8.14 8.39 8.01
CA ASP A 406 -9.27 9.23 7.61
C ASP A 406 -8.90 10.27 6.51
N PRO A 407 -7.77 11.00 6.60
CA PRO A 407 -7.33 11.89 5.52
C PRO A 407 -7.01 11.16 4.21
N VAL A 408 -6.39 9.98 4.28
CA VAL A 408 -6.05 9.16 3.10
C VAL A 408 -7.33 8.69 2.41
N VAL A 409 -8.26 8.08 3.14
CA VAL A 409 -9.53 7.58 2.59
C VAL A 409 -10.41 8.74 2.10
N SER A 410 -10.27 9.94 2.68
CA SER A 410 -10.95 11.14 2.18
C SER A 410 -10.50 11.54 0.77
N VAL A 411 -9.21 11.36 0.44
CA VAL A 411 -8.71 11.56 -0.94
C VAL A 411 -9.31 10.52 -1.88
N LEU A 412 -9.34 9.25 -1.48
CA LEU A 412 -9.92 8.19 -2.29
C LEU A 412 -11.41 8.48 -2.59
N SER A 413 -12.18 8.85 -1.56
CA SER A 413 -13.59 9.24 -1.70
C SER A 413 -13.79 10.40 -2.68
N ARG A 414 -12.89 11.41 -2.64
CA ARG A 414 -12.95 12.58 -3.53
C ARG A 414 -12.84 12.20 -5.00
N HIS A 415 -12.00 11.21 -5.31
CA HIS A 415 -11.72 10.77 -6.67
C HIS A 415 -12.49 9.50 -7.08
N GLY A 416 -13.42 9.01 -6.24
CA GLY A 416 -14.18 7.80 -6.52
C GLY A 416 -13.34 6.54 -6.60
N ALA A 417 -12.18 6.52 -5.92
CA ALA A 417 -11.29 5.37 -5.89
C ALA A 417 -11.68 4.40 -4.77
N ALA A 418 -11.68 3.11 -5.07
CA ALA A 418 -11.81 2.05 -4.08
C ALA A 418 -10.50 1.88 -3.30
N LEU A 419 -10.62 1.55 -2.01
CA LEU A 419 -9.50 1.25 -1.14
C LEU A 419 -9.10 -0.21 -1.26
N HIS A 420 -7.92 -0.46 -1.77
CA HIS A 420 -7.30 -1.78 -1.79
C HIS A 420 -6.39 -1.92 -0.57
N ILE A 421 -6.75 -2.85 0.31
CA ILE A 421 -5.99 -3.15 1.53
C ILE A 421 -5.12 -4.38 1.27
N PRO A 422 -3.88 -4.22 0.84
CA PRO A 422 -2.87 -5.27 0.91
C PRO A 422 -2.03 -5.07 2.15
N TYR A 423 -1.05 -5.95 2.34
CA TYR A 423 -0.08 -5.88 3.41
C TYR A 423 1.33 -5.93 2.87
N LEU A 424 2.26 -5.37 3.63
CA LEU A 424 3.68 -5.47 3.34
C LEU A 424 4.03 -6.96 3.16
N SER A 425 4.30 -7.36 1.92
CA SER A 425 4.68 -8.73 1.60
C SER A 425 6.10 -8.96 2.11
N ILE A 426 6.21 -9.41 3.35
CA ILE A 426 7.47 -9.90 3.88
C ILE A 426 7.65 -11.32 3.34
N SER A 427 8.36 -11.46 2.24
CA SER A 427 8.68 -12.77 1.66
C SER A 427 9.58 -13.55 2.61
N ILE A 428 9.04 -14.60 3.21
CA ILE A 428 9.62 -15.39 4.32
C ILE A 428 10.60 -16.44 3.82
N LEU A 429 11.44 -16.16 2.83
CA LEU A 429 12.44 -17.14 2.39
C LEU A 429 13.63 -17.32 3.33
N HIS A 430 13.74 -16.52 4.41
CA HIS A 430 14.91 -16.56 5.31
C HIS A 430 14.65 -16.76 6.80
N PHE A 431 13.38 -16.94 7.25
CA PHE A 431 13.10 -17.16 8.66
C PHE A 431 12.54 -18.55 8.92
N HIS A 432 13.43 -19.55 9.04
CA HIS A 432 13.08 -20.91 9.48
C HIS A 432 12.54 -21.01 10.92
N PHE A 433 12.43 -19.91 11.66
CA PHE A 433 11.98 -19.92 13.06
C PHE A 433 10.62 -19.26 13.34
N PHE A 434 10.09 -18.45 12.42
CA PHE A 434 8.75 -17.85 12.60
C PHE A 434 8.05 -17.78 11.25
N ASN A 435 7.21 -18.77 10.98
CA ASN A 435 6.22 -18.71 9.89
C ASN A 435 5.13 -17.69 10.25
N LEU A 436 5.44 -16.39 10.17
CA LEU A 436 4.45 -15.34 10.38
C LEU A 436 3.90 -14.91 9.02
N PRO A 437 2.68 -15.33 8.69
CA PRO A 437 1.96 -14.78 7.55
C PRO A 437 1.64 -13.30 7.79
N CYS A 438 1.69 -12.49 6.76
CA CYS A 438 1.64 -11.03 6.88
C CYS A 438 0.44 -10.41 6.15
N SER A 439 -0.79 -10.66 6.58
CA SER A 439 -1.99 -10.03 6.01
C SER A 439 -3.12 -9.92 7.03
N CYS A 440 -3.78 -8.76 7.13
CA CYS A 440 -4.91 -8.62 8.06
C CYS A 440 -6.18 -9.35 7.64
N LEU A 441 -6.37 -9.62 6.35
CA LEU A 441 -7.55 -10.36 5.91
C LEU A 441 -7.47 -11.84 6.28
N GLU A 442 -6.27 -12.40 6.38
CA GLU A 442 -6.05 -13.81 6.63
C GLU A 442 -5.48 -14.11 8.02
N MET A 443 -5.09 -13.08 8.80
CA MET A 443 -4.46 -13.22 10.12
C MET A 443 -5.41 -12.90 11.26
N MET A 444 -5.13 -13.53 12.39
CA MET A 444 -5.69 -13.19 13.71
C MET A 444 -4.61 -12.56 14.59
N ASP A 445 -5.01 -11.68 15.50
CA ASP A 445 -4.08 -11.10 16.49
C ASP A 445 -3.36 -12.20 17.29
N SER A 446 -4.03 -13.33 17.55
CA SER A 446 -3.48 -14.50 18.25
C SER A 446 -2.38 -15.24 17.49
N GLU A 447 -2.24 -15.03 16.18
CA GLU A 447 -1.17 -15.61 15.35
C GLU A 447 0.12 -14.77 15.38
N THR A 448 0.11 -13.60 16.03
CA THR A 448 1.25 -12.70 16.13
C THR A 448 1.93 -12.80 17.50
N PRO A 449 3.27 -12.68 17.58
CA PRO A 449 3.94 -12.63 18.87
C PRO A 449 3.46 -11.45 19.71
N PRO A 450 3.02 -11.66 20.96
CA PRO A 450 2.55 -10.59 21.83
C PRO A 450 3.58 -9.49 22.07
N THR A 451 4.87 -9.84 21.97
CA THR A 451 6.01 -8.93 22.18
C THR A 451 6.10 -7.83 21.12
N TYR A 452 5.50 -8.01 19.96
CA TYR A 452 5.56 -7.03 18.85
C TYR A 452 4.34 -6.12 18.80
N LEU A 453 3.44 -6.24 19.80
CA LEU A 453 2.24 -5.41 19.94
C LEU A 453 1.48 -5.23 18.61
N CYS A 454 1.37 -6.35 17.88
CA CYS A 454 0.69 -6.39 16.59
C CYS A 454 -0.82 -6.40 16.77
N SER A 455 -1.57 -5.78 15.85
CA SER A 455 -3.01 -5.96 15.75
C SER A 455 -3.50 -5.88 14.30
N PRO A 456 -3.34 -6.97 13.53
CA PRO A 456 -3.94 -7.04 12.20
C PRO A 456 -5.46 -6.86 12.21
N GLU A 457 -6.17 -7.43 13.17
CA GLU A 457 -7.63 -7.30 13.28
C GLU A 457 -8.05 -5.89 13.68
N GLY A 458 -7.28 -5.21 14.55
CA GLY A 458 -7.52 -3.83 14.95
C GLY A 458 -7.37 -2.86 13.78
N LEU A 459 -6.30 -3.01 13.00
CA LEU A 459 -6.06 -2.21 11.82
C LEU A 459 -7.14 -2.43 10.74
N LEU A 460 -7.54 -3.68 10.48
CA LEU A 460 -8.63 -3.98 9.54
C LEU A 460 -9.95 -3.30 9.98
N LYS A 461 -10.30 -3.38 11.25
CA LYS A 461 -11.49 -2.70 11.79
C LYS A 461 -11.43 -1.18 11.61
N GLN A 462 -10.26 -0.57 11.84
CA GLN A 462 -10.06 0.86 11.61
C GLN A 462 -10.30 1.22 10.14
N MET A 463 -9.69 0.49 9.21
CA MET A 463 -9.86 0.72 7.78
C MET A 463 -11.30 0.52 7.31
N GLN A 464 -11.97 -0.53 7.77
CA GLN A 464 -13.39 -0.77 7.48
C GLN A 464 -14.27 0.38 8.00
N SER A 465 -14.01 0.86 9.23
CA SER A 465 -14.75 1.96 9.83
C SER A 465 -14.59 3.26 9.06
N VAL A 466 -13.36 3.62 8.68
CA VAL A 466 -13.08 4.84 7.92
C VAL A 466 -13.67 4.75 6.50
N SER A 467 -13.56 3.60 5.84
CA SER A 467 -14.12 3.40 4.49
C SER A 467 -15.64 3.52 4.51
N LYS A 468 -16.31 2.94 5.48
CA LYS A 468 -17.77 3.09 5.69
C LYS A 468 -18.15 4.55 5.93
N LYS A 469 -17.43 5.25 6.81
CA LYS A 469 -17.64 6.68 7.10
C LYS A 469 -17.47 7.55 5.85
N ARG A 470 -16.55 7.21 4.95
CA ARG A 470 -16.23 7.97 3.74
C ARG A 470 -16.93 7.46 2.48
N ILE A 471 -17.73 6.39 2.60
CA ILE A 471 -18.44 5.74 1.48
C ILE A 471 -17.45 5.33 0.38
N VAL A 472 -16.40 4.60 0.76
CA VAL A 472 -15.36 4.08 -0.14
C VAL A 472 -15.45 2.57 -0.20
N ASN A 473 -15.55 2.02 -1.40
CA ASN A 473 -15.54 0.58 -1.61
C ASN A 473 -14.23 -0.05 -1.13
N LEU A 474 -14.31 -1.25 -0.57
CA LEU A 474 -13.16 -2.03 -0.14
C LEU A 474 -12.86 -3.14 -1.15
N ILE A 475 -11.58 -3.35 -1.41
CA ILE A 475 -11.04 -4.50 -2.12
C ILE A 475 -10.11 -5.24 -1.17
N GLY A 476 -10.29 -6.55 -1.05
CA GLY A 476 -9.47 -7.40 -0.23
C GLY A 476 -8.31 -8.02 -1.00
N ARG A 477 -7.18 -8.25 -0.32
CA ARG A 477 -6.08 -9.07 -0.84
C ARG A 477 -5.38 -9.79 0.30
N ASN A 478 -5.00 -11.04 0.09
CA ASN A 478 -4.00 -11.68 0.93
C ASN A 478 -2.59 -11.50 0.35
N THR A 479 -1.56 -11.74 1.14
CA THR A 479 -0.17 -11.52 0.73
C THR A 479 0.71 -12.74 0.87
N THR A 480 0.17 -13.85 1.34
CA THR A 480 0.88 -15.11 1.51
C THR A 480 0.23 -16.24 0.72
N GLU A 481 0.94 -17.34 0.57
CA GLU A 481 0.43 -18.57 -0.06
C GLU A 481 -0.49 -19.38 0.87
N ARG A 482 -1.19 -18.71 1.77
CA ARG A 482 -2.03 -19.38 2.75
C ARG A 482 -3.24 -20.03 2.08
N LEU A 483 -3.26 -21.36 2.03
CA LEU A 483 -4.29 -22.19 1.42
C LEU A 483 -4.90 -23.19 2.42
N ASP A 484 -4.56 -23.04 3.72
CA ASP A 484 -5.20 -23.82 4.79
C ASP A 484 -6.64 -23.36 5.05
N LYS A 485 -7.45 -24.27 5.56
CA LYS A 485 -8.88 -24.02 5.79
C LYS A 485 -9.13 -22.84 6.73
N THR A 486 -8.30 -22.68 7.76
CA THR A 486 -8.44 -21.60 8.76
C THR A 486 -8.22 -20.24 8.14
N GLY A 487 -7.14 -20.06 7.35
CA GLY A 487 -6.84 -18.81 6.66
C GLY A 487 -7.91 -18.46 5.62
N LEU A 488 -8.33 -19.42 4.79
CA LEU A 488 -9.39 -19.21 3.80
C LEU A 488 -10.73 -18.87 4.46
N TRP A 489 -11.07 -19.51 5.58
CA TRP A 489 -12.26 -19.18 6.37
C TRP A 489 -12.17 -17.74 6.92
N LYS A 490 -11.01 -17.34 7.44
CA LYS A 490 -10.79 -15.99 7.98
C LYS A 490 -10.96 -14.93 6.89
N ILE A 491 -10.38 -15.15 5.71
CA ILE A 491 -10.56 -14.27 4.54
C ILE A 491 -12.05 -14.10 4.25
N ARG A 492 -12.80 -15.22 4.13
CA ARG A 492 -14.23 -15.16 3.86
C ARG A 492 -14.99 -14.40 4.93
N SER A 493 -14.73 -14.70 6.21
CA SER A 493 -15.36 -14.01 7.33
C SER A 493 -15.13 -12.51 7.32
N ASN A 494 -13.91 -12.06 6.96
CA ASN A 494 -13.58 -10.65 6.89
C ASN A 494 -14.18 -9.95 5.65
N CYS A 495 -14.35 -10.68 4.53
CA CYS A 495 -15.01 -10.15 3.33
C CYS A 495 -16.53 -9.98 3.49
N TYR A 496 -17.15 -10.80 4.33
CA TYR A 496 -18.62 -10.79 4.57
C TYR A 496 -19.00 -10.31 5.98
N ASN A 497 -18.17 -9.48 6.61
CA ASN A 497 -18.45 -8.98 7.95
C ASN A 497 -19.77 -8.20 7.99
N PRO A 498 -20.82 -8.65 8.75
CA PRO A 498 -22.12 -7.98 8.79
C PRO A 498 -22.08 -6.56 9.37
N GLN A 499 -21.03 -6.23 10.13
CA GLN A 499 -20.83 -4.90 10.73
C GLN A 499 -20.07 -3.94 9.80
N ALA A 500 -19.50 -4.44 8.72
CA ALA A 500 -18.79 -3.68 7.71
C ALA A 500 -19.53 -3.77 6.36
N GLU A 501 -19.15 -2.95 5.39
CA GLU A 501 -19.58 -3.15 4.02
C GLU A 501 -18.93 -4.40 3.42
N VAL A 502 -19.66 -5.11 2.56
CA VAL A 502 -19.13 -6.26 1.84
C VAL A 502 -17.98 -5.81 0.94
N VAL A 503 -16.88 -6.55 0.99
CA VAL A 503 -15.73 -6.31 0.11
C VAL A 503 -16.15 -6.53 -1.34
N ARG A 504 -15.86 -5.58 -2.22
CA ARG A 504 -16.31 -5.58 -3.63
C ARG A 504 -15.66 -6.67 -4.47
N SER A 505 -14.39 -6.96 -4.21
CA SER A 505 -13.64 -8.04 -4.83
C SER A 505 -12.52 -8.51 -3.90
N PHE A 506 -12.03 -9.70 -4.14
CA PHE A 506 -10.88 -10.26 -3.41
C PHE A 506 -9.81 -10.73 -4.39
N THR A 507 -8.56 -10.30 -4.16
CA THR A 507 -7.41 -10.72 -4.97
C THR A 507 -6.55 -11.70 -4.19
N TYR A 508 -6.49 -12.97 -4.64
CA TYR A 508 -5.58 -13.96 -4.09
C TYR A 508 -4.13 -13.64 -4.45
N PHE A 509 -3.25 -13.82 -3.50
CA PHE A 509 -1.84 -13.39 -3.47
C PHE A 509 -1.09 -13.52 -4.80
N ARG A 510 -0.82 -14.76 -5.26
CA ARG A 510 -0.18 -15.02 -6.55
C ARG A 510 -0.43 -16.44 -7.03
N MET A 511 -0.60 -16.58 -8.33
CA MET A 511 -0.58 -17.86 -9.02
C MET A 511 0.84 -18.44 -8.98
N ASN A 512 0.96 -19.67 -8.50
CA ASN A 512 2.20 -20.43 -8.47
C ASN A 512 1.88 -21.93 -8.48
N ASP A 513 2.90 -22.77 -8.52
CA ASP A 513 2.74 -24.23 -8.54
C ASP A 513 2.05 -24.77 -7.25
N SER A 514 2.13 -24.03 -6.15
CA SER A 514 1.52 -24.42 -4.87
C SER A 514 0.00 -24.49 -4.94
N ILE A 515 -0.67 -23.54 -5.62
CA ILE A 515 -2.14 -23.53 -5.77
C ILE A 515 -2.63 -24.83 -6.41
N PHE A 516 -1.89 -25.35 -7.41
CA PHE A 516 -2.29 -26.51 -8.21
C PHE A 516 -1.91 -27.86 -7.59
N ARG A 517 -1.27 -27.89 -6.41
CA ARG A 517 -1.09 -29.14 -5.64
C ARG A 517 -2.44 -29.64 -5.16
N VAL A 518 -2.64 -30.95 -5.19
CA VAL A 518 -3.94 -31.60 -4.90
C VAL A 518 -4.53 -31.15 -3.57
N GLU A 519 -3.73 -31.16 -2.50
CA GLU A 519 -4.14 -30.76 -1.15
C GLU A 519 -4.62 -29.30 -1.11
N ASN A 520 -3.90 -28.39 -1.77
CA ASN A 520 -4.22 -26.96 -1.82
C ASN A 520 -5.40 -26.68 -2.74
N TRP A 521 -5.47 -27.34 -3.89
CA TRP A 521 -6.57 -27.23 -4.84
C TRP A 521 -7.90 -27.65 -4.22
N ASN A 522 -7.89 -28.73 -3.41
CA ASN A 522 -9.05 -29.21 -2.68
C ASN A 522 -9.56 -28.22 -1.61
N ASN A 523 -8.75 -27.30 -1.14
CA ASN A 523 -9.18 -26.20 -0.28
C ASN A 523 -9.55 -24.94 -1.09
N PHE A 524 -8.79 -24.63 -2.13
CA PHE A 524 -8.97 -23.40 -2.92
C PHE A 524 -10.27 -23.39 -3.74
N VAL A 525 -10.61 -24.51 -4.43
CA VAL A 525 -11.82 -24.55 -5.26
C VAL A 525 -13.11 -24.36 -4.45
N PRO A 526 -13.34 -25.05 -3.30
CA PRO A 526 -14.50 -24.77 -2.46
C PRO A 526 -14.54 -23.33 -1.95
N PHE A 527 -13.38 -22.77 -1.56
CA PHE A 527 -13.28 -21.36 -1.15
C PHE A 527 -13.74 -20.41 -2.26
N VAL A 528 -13.22 -20.57 -3.49
CA VAL A 528 -13.63 -19.75 -4.66
C VAL A 528 -15.14 -19.84 -4.88
N ARG A 529 -15.70 -21.03 -4.86
CA ARG A 529 -17.14 -21.27 -5.06
C ARG A 529 -17.97 -20.62 -3.94
N MET A 530 -17.57 -20.76 -2.69
CA MET A 530 -18.26 -20.12 -1.56
C MET A 530 -18.25 -18.58 -1.60
N MET A 531 -17.20 -17.99 -2.19
CA MET A 531 -17.11 -16.53 -2.39
C MET A 531 -17.98 -16.05 -3.54
N SER A 532 -18.24 -16.92 -4.52
CA SER A 532 -18.99 -16.60 -5.77
C SER A 532 -20.47 -16.93 -5.69
N THR A 533 -20.96 -17.54 -4.61
CA THR A 533 -22.38 -17.89 -4.42
C THR A 533 -23.03 -16.91 -3.43
N ASP A 534 -24.28 -16.55 -3.71
CA ASP A 534 -25.11 -15.82 -2.74
C ASP A 534 -25.30 -16.66 -1.48
N LEU A 535 -25.23 -16.04 -0.32
CA LEU A 535 -25.50 -16.66 0.98
C LEU A 535 -27.00 -16.86 1.18
#